data_badfa1d5cc379284f9b0d181cde5803f
#
_entry.id   badfa1d5cc379284f9b0d181cde5803f
#
_cell.length_a   1.000
_cell.length_b   1.000
_cell.length_c   1.000
_cell.angle_alpha   90.00
_cell.angle_beta   90.00
_cell.angle_gamma   90.00
#
_symmetry.space_group_name_H-M   'P 1'
#
loop_
_entity.id
_entity.type
_entity.pdbx_description
1 polymer ?
#
loop_
_entity_poly.entity_id
_entity_poly.type
_entity_poly.pdbx_seq_one_letter_code
_entity_poly.pdbx_strand_id
1 'polypeptide(L)'
;SMLESQRSQHFQYSQHTQHTQHTQYSQPPQHPQHSWHQNDPNSLEHELESMLGSRINASVESEDLLAAHQQPQKSSFETMTRGSDRRAPVAKSGVDTIIEGKLSHQGALNLENTFDNFVEGKSNQLARAAAMQVAENPGFAYNPLFIYGGVGLGKTHLMHAIGNYLKQKKPNAKVVYLHSETFVATMVTALQLNSINEFKRFYRSVDALLIDDIQFFAGKERSQEEFFHTFNALLEGGQQIILTSDRYHKEINGLEERLKSRFGWGLTVAVEPPELETRAAILMNKAALVNVSLPNDAAMFIAQRLRSNVRELEGALKRVIAHASFKGEAISIDLIKEALRDLFALQDKLVTIDNIQRTVAEYSKIKMSDMLSKRRNRSVARPRQVAMCLAKELTNHSLPEIGDAFGGRDHTTVMHACKQIAKLRQTSIDIEEDYNNLLRLLSS
;
A
#
# COMPACT_ATOMS: atom_id res chain seq x y z
N SER A 1 -5.97 27.98 -57.89
CA SER A 1 -6.26 29.40 -58.08
C SER A 1 -6.46 30.03 -56.75
N MET A 2 -5.55 30.90 -56.47
CA MET A 2 -5.52 31.91 -55.39
C MET A 2 -5.23 31.30 -54.00
N LEU A 3 -4.02 31.14 -53.51
CA LEU A 3 -2.81 31.95 -53.44
C LEU A 3 -3.06 33.43 -53.10
N GLU A 4 -2.43 33.74 -51.91
CA GLU A 4 -1.98 35.08 -51.54
C GLU A 4 -2.99 36.07 -50.94
N SER A 5 -2.77 36.36 -49.69
CA SER A 5 -2.72 37.67 -49.05
C SER A 5 -2.78 37.47 -47.52
N GLN A 6 -2.04 38.01 -46.65
CA GLN A 6 -0.93 38.97 -46.66
C GLN A 6 -0.26 38.91 -45.32
N ARG A 7 0.99 38.92 -45.36
CA ARG A 7 1.98 39.52 -44.48
C ARG A 7 1.65 40.99 -44.12
N SER A 8 2.14 41.36 -42.97
CA SER A 8 2.57 42.68 -42.51
C SER A 8 1.56 43.51 -41.72
N GLN A 9 1.86 43.64 -40.44
CA GLN A 9 2.07 44.97 -39.88
C GLN A 9 3.02 44.87 -38.67
N HIS A 10 4.13 45.47 -38.90
CA HIS A 10 5.23 45.81 -38.00
C HIS A 10 4.92 47.09 -37.23
N PHE A 11 5.48 47.18 -36.00
CA PHE A 11 6.00 48.38 -35.33
C PHE A 11 5.07 49.56 -35.05
N GLN A 12 4.93 49.89 -33.75
CA GLN A 12 5.25 51.24 -33.32
C GLN A 12 5.65 51.27 -31.82
N TYR A 13 6.86 51.79 -31.63
CA TYR A 13 7.42 52.31 -30.38
C TYR A 13 6.66 53.56 -29.93
N SER A 14 6.49 53.74 -28.60
CA SER A 14 6.48 55.06 -27.97
C SER A 14 7.05 55.00 -26.57
N GLN A 15 8.16 55.67 -26.40
CA GLN A 15 8.78 56.06 -25.15
C GLN A 15 7.92 57.13 -24.47
N HIS A 16 7.72 57.05 -23.15
CA HIS A 16 7.61 58.23 -22.30
C HIS A 16 8.11 57.97 -20.88
N THR A 17 9.24 58.56 -20.63
CA THR A 17 9.63 59.48 -19.53
C THR A 17 9.58 58.97 -18.08
N GLN A 18 10.77 59.00 -17.51
CA GLN A 18 11.22 58.95 -16.12
C GLN A 18 10.34 59.74 -15.15
N HIS A 19 10.05 59.12 -13.98
CA HIS A 19 9.98 59.85 -12.73
C HIS A 19 10.64 59.07 -11.63
N THR A 20 11.76 59.59 -11.19
CA THR A 20 12.54 59.21 -10.02
C THR A 20 11.74 59.48 -8.76
N GLN A 21 11.51 58.50 -7.92
CA GLN A 21 11.29 58.72 -6.49
C GLN A 21 12.14 57.72 -5.68
N HIS A 22 13.03 58.30 -4.94
CA HIS A 22 13.84 57.67 -3.87
C HIS A 22 12.89 57.09 -2.81
N THR A 23 13.01 55.78 -2.56
CA THR A 23 12.55 55.18 -1.31
C THR A 23 13.69 54.38 -0.71
N GLN A 24 13.98 54.71 0.53
CA GLN A 24 15.07 54.23 1.36
C GLN A 24 15.05 52.71 1.48
N TYR A 25 16.20 52.08 1.27
CA TYR A 25 16.48 50.71 1.63
C TYR A 25 16.52 50.56 3.16
N SER A 26 15.54 49.85 3.72
CA SER A 26 15.58 49.32 5.08
C SER A 26 16.39 48.05 5.07
N GLN A 27 17.40 47.96 5.91
CA GLN A 27 18.25 46.80 6.11
C GLN A 27 17.41 45.60 6.59
N PRO A 28 17.72 44.35 6.16
CA PRO A 28 17.11 43.14 6.70
C PRO A 28 17.60 42.88 8.14
N PRO A 29 16.77 42.28 9.01
CA PRO A 29 17.16 41.98 10.39
C PRO A 29 18.26 40.94 10.42
N GLN A 30 19.29 41.19 11.26
CA GLN A 30 20.38 40.29 11.54
C GLN A 30 19.85 39.04 12.24
N HIS A 31 20.15 37.89 11.68
CA HIS A 31 19.97 36.58 12.33
C HIS A 31 20.94 36.45 13.51
N PRO A 32 20.50 35.90 14.66
CA PRO A 32 21.39 35.57 15.74
C PRO A 32 22.33 34.42 15.30
N GLN A 33 23.60 34.60 15.48
CA GLN A 33 24.62 33.57 15.34
C GLN A 33 24.37 32.47 16.39
N HIS A 34 23.82 31.33 15.98
CA HIS A 34 23.87 30.12 16.80
C HIS A 34 25.26 29.48 16.65
N SER A 35 25.99 29.52 17.75
CA SER A 35 27.22 28.79 17.97
C SER A 35 26.99 27.31 17.75
N TRP A 36 27.81 26.70 16.91
CA TRP A 36 27.93 25.26 16.73
C TRP A 36 28.51 24.66 18.02
N HIS A 37 27.64 24.08 18.86
CA HIS A 37 28.10 23.20 19.91
C HIS A 37 28.49 21.87 19.27
N GLN A 38 29.74 21.48 19.51
CA GLN A 38 30.26 20.16 19.21
C GLN A 38 29.32 19.10 19.82
N ASN A 39 28.85 18.17 18.99
CA ASN A 39 28.09 17.02 19.43
C ASN A 39 28.96 16.15 20.33
N ASP A 40 28.56 16.04 21.59
CA ASP A 40 29.11 15.13 22.57
C ASP A 40 28.80 13.67 22.17
N PRO A 41 29.76 12.78 22.02
CA PRO A 41 29.55 11.37 21.69
C PRO A 41 28.63 10.63 22.68
N ASN A 42 28.51 11.11 23.92
CA ASN A 42 27.72 10.47 24.98
C ASN A 42 26.21 10.67 24.85
N SER A 43 25.72 11.60 24.01
CA SER A 43 24.27 11.79 23.84
C SER A 43 23.62 10.68 23.04
N LEU A 44 24.38 9.99 22.18
CA LEU A 44 23.91 8.87 21.36
C LEU A 44 23.80 7.55 22.14
N GLU A 45 24.65 7.34 23.13
CA GLU A 45 24.56 6.16 24.00
C GLU A 45 23.31 6.22 24.89
N HIS A 46 22.96 7.41 25.38
CA HIS A 46 21.78 7.60 26.25
C HIS A 46 20.45 7.42 25.50
N GLU A 47 20.39 7.79 24.22
CA GLU A 47 19.18 7.59 23.38
C GLU A 47 19.02 6.12 22.98
N LEU A 48 20.14 5.42 22.73
CA LEU A 48 20.17 3.99 22.43
C LEU A 48 19.83 3.13 23.65
N GLU A 49 20.30 3.47 24.85
CA GLU A 49 19.93 2.78 26.08
C GLU A 49 18.45 2.96 26.44
N SER A 50 17.87 4.13 26.18
CA SER A 50 16.42 4.37 26.35
C SER A 50 15.56 3.51 25.39
N MET A 51 16.03 3.26 24.16
CA MET A 51 15.31 2.42 23.19
C MET A 51 15.51 0.92 23.43
N LEU A 52 16.65 0.50 24.00
CA LEU A 52 16.93 -0.89 24.36
C LEU A 52 16.32 -1.30 25.69
N GLY A 53 16.30 -0.40 26.69
CA GLY A 53 15.72 -0.65 28.00
C GLY A 53 14.22 -0.94 28.00
N SER A 54 13.46 -0.35 27.06
CA SER A 54 12.03 -0.63 26.92
C SER A 54 11.69 -1.97 26.25
N ARG A 55 12.65 -2.59 25.55
CA ARG A 55 12.45 -3.92 24.93
C ARG A 55 12.91 -5.08 25.81
N ILE A 56 13.86 -4.87 26.69
CA ILE A 56 14.35 -5.92 27.59
C ILE A 56 13.35 -6.20 28.70
N ASN A 57 12.62 -5.19 29.19
CA ASN A 57 11.55 -5.40 30.19
C ASN A 57 10.30 -6.10 29.65
N ALA A 58 10.05 -6.08 28.32
CA ALA A 58 8.92 -6.82 27.72
C ALA A 58 9.23 -8.30 27.43
N SER A 59 10.49 -8.71 27.41
CA SER A 59 10.90 -10.11 27.14
C SER A 59 11.17 -10.92 28.41
N VAL A 60 11.40 -10.27 29.56
CA VAL A 60 11.65 -10.98 30.83
C VAL A 60 10.33 -11.37 31.53
N GLU A 61 9.23 -10.66 31.29
CA GLU A 61 7.91 -11.04 31.88
C GLU A 61 7.21 -12.21 31.16
N SER A 62 7.71 -12.65 29.99
CA SER A 62 7.10 -13.76 29.23
C SER A 62 7.78 -15.13 29.45
N GLU A 63 8.95 -15.20 30.06
CA GLU A 63 9.64 -16.48 30.34
C GLU A 63 9.30 -17.11 31.67
N ASP A 64 8.82 -16.36 32.66
CA ASP A 64 8.49 -16.89 34.01
C ASP A 64 7.13 -17.63 34.11
N LEU A 65 6.31 -17.66 33.05
CA LEU A 65 5.00 -18.33 33.06
C LEU A 65 4.98 -19.74 32.40
N LEU A 66 6.09 -20.25 31.91
CA LEU A 66 6.17 -21.55 31.22
C LEU A 66 6.94 -22.66 31.96
N ALA A 67 7.40 -22.43 33.19
CA ALA A 67 8.25 -23.36 33.94
C ALA A 67 7.53 -24.28 34.94
N ALA A 68 6.20 -24.31 34.96
CA ALA A 68 5.46 -25.19 35.87
C ALA A 68 4.53 -26.10 35.07
N HIS A 69 5.00 -27.18 34.52
CA HIS A 69 4.32 -28.47 34.29
C HIS A 69 5.03 -29.29 33.21
N GLN A 70 5.97 -30.12 33.63
CA GLN A 70 6.25 -31.41 32.93
C GLN A 70 7.20 -32.27 33.78
N GLN A 71 6.66 -33.33 34.34
CA GLN A 71 7.42 -34.54 34.69
C GLN A 71 6.93 -35.73 33.86
N PRO A 72 7.78 -36.70 33.52
CA PRO A 72 7.60 -37.63 32.43
C PRO A 72 6.96 -38.95 32.86
N GLN A 73 6.04 -39.48 32.05
CA GLN A 73 5.71 -40.92 32.12
C GLN A 73 6.22 -41.63 30.85
N LYS A 74 7.10 -42.61 31.09
CA LYS A 74 7.52 -43.65 30.15
C LYS A 74 6.41 -44.68 29.98
N SER A 75 6.02 -45.00 28.76
CA SER A 75 5.57 -46.37 28.42
C SER A 75 5.88 -46.64 26.95
N SER A 76 6.64 -47.70 26.80
CA SER A 76 7.00 -48.44 25.60
C SER A 76 5.79 -49.07 24.91
N PHE A 77 5.68 -48.97 23.58
CA PHE A 77 5.14 -50.04 22.75
C PHE A 77 5.82 -50.03 21.36
N GLU A 78 6.23 -51.20 20.99
CA GLU A 78 6.96 -51.54 19.77
C GLU A 78 6.08 -51.62 18.52
N THR A 79 6.69 -51.28 17.40
CA THR A 79 6.66 -51.89 16.06
C THR A 79 5.32 -52.19 15.37
N MET A 80 5.07 -51.57 14.21
CA MET A 80 4.95 -52.23 12.90
C MET A 80 4.80 -51.27 11.71
N THR A 81 5.78 -51.32 10.85
CA THR A 81 5.86 -51.41 9.38
C THR A 81 5.02 -50.53 8.45
N ARG A 82 5.79 -49.82 7.60
CA ARG A 82 5.65 -49.62 6.15
C ARG A 82 4.49 -48.76 5.61
N GLY A 83 4.88 -47.60 5.09
CA GLY A 83 4.13 -46.80 4.11
C GLY A 83 4.97 -45.60 3.72
N SER A 84 5.73 -45.74 2.63
CA SER A 84 6.54 -44.70 2.03
C SER A 84 5.65 -43.61 1.43
N ASP A 85 5.71 -42.40 1.97
CA ASP A 85 5.44 -41.21 1.20
C ASP A 85 6.39 -40.11 1.65
N ARG A 86 7.48 -40.01 0.89
CA ARG A 86 8.44 -38.91 0.99
C ARG A 86 7.80 -37.65 0.44
N ARG A 87 7.17 -36.87 1.26
CA ARG A 87 7.02 -35.43 0.98
C ARG A 87 8.39 -34.81 1.19
N ALA A 88 9.00 -34.40 0.08
CA ALA A 88 10.20 -33.58 0.09
C ALA A 88 9.93 -32.29 0.88
N PRO A 89 10.87 -31.83 1.72
CA PRO A 89 10.77 -30.55 2.34
C PRO A 89 10.81 -29.50 1.24
N VAL A 90 9.81 -28.60 1.24
CA VAL A 90 9.82 -27.39 0.40
C VAL A 90 11.10 -26.63 0.73
N ALA A 91 12.02 -26.62 -0.20
CA ALA A 91 13.27 -25.92 -0.08
C ALA A 91 12.96 -24.41 0.01
N LYS A 92 13.10 -23.85 1.20
CA LYS A 92 13.26 -22.41 1.37
C LYS A 92 14.61 -22.07 0.75
N SER A 93 14.64 -21.70 -0.52
CA SER A 93 15.84 -21.18 -1.18
C SER A 93 16.08 -19.74 -0.73
N GLY A 94 16.38 -19.55 0.54
CA GLY A 94 17.03 -18.36 1.03
C GLY A 94 18.50 -18.47 0.66
N VAL A 95 18.95 -17.72 -0.34
CA VAL A 95 20.37 -17.52 -0.55
C VAL A 95 20.82 -16.56 0.53
N ASP A 96 21.31 -17.10 1.66
CA ASP A 96 22.05 -16.33 2.64
C ASP A 96 23.35 -15.85 1.95
N THR A 97 23.32 -14.62 1.44
CA THR A 97 24.54 -13.99 0.94
C THR A 97 25.31 -13.50 2.16
N ILE A 98 26.18 -14.37 2.67
CA ILE A 98 27.10 -14.03 3.77
C ILE A 98 28.12 -13.03 3.19
N ILE A 99 28.06 -11.76 3.63
CA ILE A 99 29.11 -10.82 3.37
C ILE A 99 30.22 -11.09 4.40
N GLU A 100 31.32 -11.66 3.93
CA GLU A 100 32.57 -11.88 4.68
C GLU A 100 32.41 -11.91 6.21
N GLY A 101 31.54 -12.79 6.70
CA GLY A 101 31.54 -13.24 8.10
C GLY A 101 30.79 -12.42 9.15
N LYS A 102 30.19 -11.25 8.84
CA LYS A 102 29.58 -10.41 9.89
C LYS A 102 28.14 -9.92 9.66
N LEU A 103 27.65 -9.84 8.44
CA LEU A 103 26.31 -9.34 8.15
C LEU A 103 25.54 -10.34 7.30
N SER A 104 24.40 -10.83 7.78
CA SER A 104 23.46 -11.63 6.99
C SER A 104 22.39 -10.71 6.43
N HIS A 105 22.18 -10.72 5.10
CA HIS A 105 21.06 -10.05 4.46
C HIS A 105 19.91 -11.04 4.30
N GLN A 106 18.90 -10.90 5.16
CA GLN A 106 17.67 -11.69 5.07
C GLN A 106 16.68 -10.96 4.16
N GLY A 107 16.59 -11.40 2.92
CA GLY A 107 15.60 -10.92 1.96
C GLY A 107 15.48 -11.92 0.81
N ALA A 108 14.57 -12.88 0.92
CA ALA A 108 14.32 -13.82 -0.15
C ALA A 108 13.13 -13.34 -1.01
N LEU A 109 13.29 -13.40 -2.33
CA LEU A 109 12.15 -13.25 -3.24
C LEU A 109 11.17 -14.41 -3.02
N ASN A 110 9.89 -14.10 -2.97
CA ASN A 110 8.86 -15.12 -3.02
C ASN A 110 8.71 -15.59 -4.47
N LEU A 111 9.14 -16.81 -4.76
CA LEU A 111 9.13 -17.40 -6.09
C LEU A 111 7.71 -17.66 -6.63
N GLU A 112 6.72 -17.72 -5.74
CA GLU A 112 5.32 -17.91 -6.13
C GLU A 112 4.70 -16.63 -6.74
N ASN A 113 5.29 -15.47 -6.47
CA ASN A 113 4.77 -14.18 -7.00
C ASN A 113 5.40 -13.90 -8.37
N THR A 114 4.65 -14.19 -9.42
CA THR A 114 5.06 -14.00 -10.82
C THR A 114 4.08 -13.09 -11.56
N PHE A 115 4.44 -12.64 -12.75
CA PHE A 115 3.52 -11.90 -13.62
C PHE A 115 2.37 -12.78 -14.14
N ASP A 116 2.60 -14.09 -14.27
CA ASP A 116 1.60 -15.04 -14.81
C ASP A 116 0.44 -15.27 -13.84
N ASN A 117 0.71 -15.23 -12.54
CA ASN A 117 -0.32 -15.41 -11.52
C ASN A 117 -0.80 -14.08 -10.89
N PHE A 118 -0.34 -12.94 -11.42
CA PHE A 118 -0.87 -11.64 -11.09
C PHE A 118 -2.10 -11.32 -11.94
N VAL A 119 -3.28 -11.29 -11.32
CA VAL A 119 -4.54 -11.01 -12.03
C VAL A 119 -4.62 -9.53 -12.42
N GLU A 120 -4.64 -9.28 -13.72
CA GLU A 120 -4.76 -7.94 -14.28
C GLU A 120 -6.23 -7.47 -14.26
N GLY A 121 -6.45 -6.21 -13.92
CA GLY A 121 -7.70 -5.48 -13.97
C GLY A 121 -7.45 -4.00 -14.24
N LYS A 122 -8.50 -3.22 -14.47
CA LYS A 122 -8.36 -1.78 -14.78
C LYS A 122 -7.61 -1.02 -13.69
N SER A 123 -7.81 -1.42 -12.43
CA SER A 123 -7.21 -0.80 -11.23
C SER A 123 -5.71 -1.00 -11.08
N ASN A 124 -5.10 -1.96 -11.79
CA ASN A 124 -3.69 -2.31 -11.66
C ASN A 124 -2.95 -2.45 -13.00
N GLN A 125 -3.63 -2.29 -14.12
CA GLN A 125 -3.10 -2.49 -15.47
C GLN A 125 -1.85 -1.64 -15.73
N LEU A 126 -1.89 -0.35 -15.37
CA LEU A 126 -0.75 0.54 -15.56
C LEU A 126 0.45 0.11 -14.71
N ALA A 127 0.21 -0.27 -13.45
CA ALA A 127 1.26 -0.72 -12.56
C ALA A 127 1.91 -2.03 -13.05
N ARG A 128 1.10 -2.98 -13.56
CA ARG A 128 1.59 -4.22 -14.15
C ARG A 128 2.40 -3.96 -15.43
N ALA A 129 1.92 -3.09 -16.31
CA ALA A 129 2.63 -2.73 -17.55
C ALA A 129 3.98 -2.05 -17.25
N ALA A 130 4.01 -1.09 -16.31
CA ALA A 130 5.24 -0.45 -15.87
C ALA A 130 6.22 -1.45 -15.23
N ALA A 131 5.73 -2.35 -14.39
CA ALA A 131 6.53 -3.40 -13.78
C ALA A 131 7.15 -4.33 -14.82
N MET A 132 6.40 -4.72 -15.85
CA MET A 132 6.90 -5.55 -16.95
C MET A 132 8.00 -4.83 -17.75
N GLN A 133 7.79 -3.54 -18.08
CA GLN A 133 8.79 -2.75 -18.81
C GLN A 133 10.11 -2.61 -18.03
N VAL A 134 10.02 -2.42 -16.70
CA VAL A 134 11.20 -2.39 -15.83
C VAL A 134 11.89 -3.75 -15.77
N ALA A 135 11.13 -4.83 -15.70
CA ALA A 135 11.68 -6.19 -15.69
C ALA A 135 12.38 -6.55 -17.02
N GLU A 136 11.87 -6.04 -18.14
CA GLU A 136 12.46 -6.25 -19.47
C GLU A 136 13.71 -5.41 -19.69
N ASN A 137 13.72 -4.15 -19.24
CA ASN A 137 14.76 -3.16 -19.50
C ASN A 137 15.23 -2.48 -18.21
N PRO A 138 15.86 -3.23 -17.26
CA PRO A 138 16.26 -2.70 -15.96
C PRO A 138 17.31 -1.60 -16.10
N GLY A 139 17.15 -0.54 -15.33
CA GLY A 139 18.05 0.63 -15.31
C GLY A 139 17.76 1.67 -16.41
N PHE A 140 17.05 1.29 -17.48
CA PHE A 140 16.79 2.15 -18.63
C PHE A 140 15.35 2.63 -18.75
N ALA A 141 14.35 1.78 -18.41
CA ALA A 141 12.96 2.13 -18.58
C ALA A 141 12.51 3.20 -17.57
N TYR A 142 12.12 2.79 -16.40
CA TYR A 142 11.62 3.68 -15.36
C TYR A 142 12.45 3.47 -14.08
N ASN A 143 13.35 4.41 -13.77
CA ASN A 143 14.25 4.29 -12.63
C ASN A 143 14.27 5.58 -11.78
N PRO A 144 13.77 5.57 -10.55
CA PRO A 144 13.12 4.44 -9.87
C PRO A 144 11.70 4.14 -10.40
N LEU A 145 11.22 2.91 -10.18
CA LEU A 145 9.81 2.59 -10.25
C LEU A 145 9.20 2.69 -8.84
N PHE A 146 8.25 3.58 -8.65
CA PHE A 146 7.56 3.80 -7.39
C PHE A 146 6.11 3.31 -7.50
N ILE A 147 5.77 2.22 -6.79
CA ILE A 147 4.44 1.62 -6.79
C ILE A 147 3.75 1.95 -5.48
N TYR A 148 2.62 2.66 -5.52
CA TYR A 148 1.89 3.02 -4.31
C TYR A 148 0.43 2.60 -4.37
N GLY A 149 -0.22 2.56 -3.20
CA GLY A 149 -1.64 2.22 -3.07
C GLY A 149 -1.93 1.57 -1.73
N GLY A 150 -3.19 1.40 -1.38
CA GLY A 150 -3.63 0.85 -0.10
C GLY A 150 -2.98 -0.48 0.27
N VAL A 151 -3.11 -0.87 1.53
CA VAL A 151 -2.58 -2.14 2.05
C VAL A 151 -3.24 -3.33 1.33
N GLY A 152 -2.45 -4.36 1.01
CA GLY A 152 -2.97 -5.63 0.47
C GLY A 152 -3.50 -5.56 -0.97
N LEU A 153 -3.06 -4.60 -1.80
CA LEU A 153 -3.47 -4.46 -3.21
C LEU A 153 -2.54 -5.16 -4.22
N GLY A 154 -1.50 -5.86 -3.76
CA GLY A 154 -0.60 -6.61 -4.65
C GLY A 154 0.69 -5.88 -5.03
N LYS A 155 1.04 -4.75 -4.39
CA LYS A 155 2.32 -4.03 -4.63
C LYS A 155 3.54 -4.93 -4.44
N THR A 156 3.61 -5.62 -3.32
CA THR A 156 4.67 -6.58 -2.99
C THR A 156 4.72 -7.73 -3.98
N HIS A 157 3.56 -8.19 -4.47
CA HIS A 157 3.49 -9.21 -5.53
C HIS A 157 4.18 -8.72 -6.82
N LEU A 158 3.84 -7.54 -7.31
CA LEU A 158 4.48 -6.95 -8.50
C LEU A 158 5.97 -6.77 -8.32
N MET A 159 6.40 -6.33 -7.12
CA MET A 159 7.82 -6.18 -6.80
C MET A 159 8.55 -7.53 -6.87
N HIS A 160 8.01 -8.58 -6.28
CA HIS A 160 8.57 -9.93 -6.37
C HIS A 160 8.55 -10.46 -7.81
N ALA A 161 7.47 -10.19 -8.57
CA ALA A 161 7.38 -10.60 -9.97
C ALA A 161 8.50 -9.99 -10.82
N ILE A 162 8.81 -8.69 -10.62
CA ILE A 162 9.96 -8.04 -11.25
C ILE A 162 11.25 -8.76 -10.87
N GLY A 163 11.49 -8.97 -9.58
CA GLY A 163 12.71 -9.61 -9.08
C GLY A 163 12.90 -11.03 -9.60
N ASN A 164 11.84 -11.82 -9.66
CA ASN A 164 11.84 -13.19 -10.18
C ASN A 164 12.13 -13.20 -11.69
N TYR A 165 11.51 -12.30 -12.45
CA TYR A 165 11.75 -12.18 -13.89
C TYR A 165 13.19 -11.77 -14.20
N LEU A 166 13.76 -10.82 -13.43
CA LEU A 166 15.15 -10.41 -13.57
C LEU A 166 16.12 -11.58 -13.33
N LYS A 167 15.89 -12.37 -12.29
CA LYS A 167 16.70 -13.57 -12.00
C LYS A 167 16.51 -14.67 -13.04
N GLN A 168 15.31 -14.83 -13.59
CA GLN A 168 15.06 -15.78 -14.66
C GLN A 168 15.82 -15.42 -15.94
N LYS A 169 15.80 -14.15 -16.32
CA LYS A 169 16.56 -13.65 -17.49
C LYS A 169 18.08 -13.66 -17.27
N LYS A 170 18.52 -13.33 -16.06
CA LYS A 170 19.94 -13.19 -15.71
C LYS A 170 20.20 -13.87 -14.37
N PRO A 171 20.49 -15.20 -14.37
CA PRO A 171 20.64 -16.00 -13.14
C PRO A 171 21.66 -15.45 -12.15
N ASN A 172 22.71 -14.78 -12.63
CA ASN A 172 23.77 -14.19 -11.82
C ASN A 172 23.47 -12.77 -11.36
N ALA A 173 22.30 -12.20 -11.69
CA ALA A 173 21.93 -10.87 -11.25
C ALA A 173 21.77 -10.82 -9.72
N LYS A 174 22.41 -9.82 -9.12
CA LYS A 174 22.32 -9.53 -7.69
C LYS A 174 21.04 -8.71 -7.44
N VAL A 175 19.91 -9.40 -7.33
CA VAL A 175 18.61 -8.81 -7.01
C VAL A 175 18.40 -8.93 -5.51
N VAL A 176 18.28 -7.79 -4.82
CA VAL A 176 18.05 -7.71 -3.38
C VAL A 176 16.66 -7.16 -3.11
N TYR A 177 15.86 -7.93 -2.39
CA TYR A 177 14.54 -7.52 -1.87
C TYR A 177 14.62 -7.42 -0.34
N LEU A 178 14.05 -6.35 0.22
CA LEU A 178 13.91 -6.21 1.67
C LEU A 178 12.82 -5.18 2.02
N HIS A 179 12.30 -5.28 3.23
CA HIS A 179 11.49 -4.22 3.82
C HIS A 179 12.38 -3.06 4.28
N SER A 180 11.87 -1.84 4.23
CA SER A 180 12.61 -0.67 4.68
C SER A 180 13.05 -0.75 6.15
N GLU A 181 12.28 -1.41 7.01
CA GLU A 181 12.66 -1.69 8.40
C GLU A 181 13.91 -2.57 8.50
N THR A 182 14.02 -3.60 7.64
CA THR A 182 15.20 -4.48 7.58
C THR A 182 16.42 -3.71 7.11
N PHE A 183 16.28 -2.79 6.15
CA PHE A 183 17.37 -1.91 5.72
C PHE A 183 17.88 -1.09 6.90
N VAL A 184 16.99 -0.45 7.66
CA VAL A 184 17.32 0.33 8.84
C VAL A 184 18.00 -0.52 9.90
N ALA A 185 17.44 -1.68 10.24
CA ALA A 185 18.01 -2.58 11.25
C ALA A 185 19.43 -3.06 10.87
N THR A 186 19.61 -3.46 9.60
CA THR A 186 20.92 -3.90 9.09
C THR A 186 21.93 -2.76 9.11
N MET A 187 21.52 -1.54 8.80
CA MET A 187 22.35 -0.36 8.85
C MET A 187 22.80 -0.05 10.29
N VAL A 188 21.87 -0.09 11.26
CA VAL A 188 22.17 0.13 12.68
C VAL A 188 23.17 -0.93 13.17
N THR A 189 22.95 -2.20 12.84
CA THR A 189 23.87 -3.29 13.15
C THR A 189 25.27 -3.06 12.54
N ALA A 190 25.32 -2.61 11.28
CA ALA A 190 26.59 -2.30 10.62
C ALA A 190 27.36 -1.14 11.29
N LEU A 191 26.63 -0.15 11.81
CA LEU A 191 27.22 0.94 12.60
C LEU A 191 27.78 0.42 13.94
N GLN A 192 27.03 -0.40 14.67
CA GLN A 192 27.46 -0.99 15.94
C GLN A 192 28.67 -1.90 15.78
N LEU A 193 28.76 -2.64 14.66
CA LEU A 193 29.88 -3.53 14.37
C LEU A 193 31.03 -2.83 13.64
N ASN A 194 30.98 -1.50 13.46
CA ASN A 194 31.95 -0.71 12.70
C ASN A 194 32.20 -1.20 11.26
N SER A 195 31.15 -1.78 10.64
CA SER A 195 31.18 -2.38 9.29
C SER A 195 30.31 -1.62 8.28
N ILE A 196 30.05 -0.33 8.51
CA ILE A 196 29.20 0.50 7.65
C ILE A 196 29.74 0.60 6.20
N ASN A 197 31.04 0.51 6.00
CA ASN A 197 31.64 0.52 4.65
C ASN A 197 31.31 -0.76 3.87
N GLU A 198 31.20 -1.92 4.55
CA GLU A 198 30.78 -3.18 3.95
C GLU A 198 29.31 -3.12 3.55
N PHE A 199 28.46 -2.59 4.45
CA PHE A 199 27.06 -2.31 4.16
C PHE A 199 26.90 -1.44 2.90
N LYS A 200 27.59 -0.32 2.83
CA LYS A 200 27.55 0.58 1.67
C LYS A 200 28.02 -0.12 0.38
N ARG A 201 29.12 -0.87 0.46
CA ARG A 201 29.65 -1.61 -0.69
C ARG A 201 28.67 -2.66 -1.20
N PHE A 202 28.03 -3.39 -0.29
CA PHE A 202 27.06 -4.41 -0.64
C PHE A 202 25.86 -3.81 -1.39
N TYR A 203 25.14 -2.86 -0.78
CA TYR A 203 23.94 -2.29 -1.41
C TYR A 203 24.23 -1.52 -2.71
N ARG A 204 25.42 -0.93 -2.83
CA ARG A 204 25.84 -0.26 -4.07
C ARG A 204 26.30 -1.20 -5.18
N SER A 205 26.50 -2.48 -4.89
CA SER A 205 26.96 -3.49 -5.86
C SER A 205 25.83 -4.36 -6.44
N VAL A 206 24.56 -4.09 -6.09
CA VAL A 206 23.43 -4.86 -6.58
C VAL A 206 23.04 -4.43 -8.00
N ASP A 207 22.48 -5.33 -8.81
CA ASP A 207 21.91 -5.01 -10.11
C ASP A 207 20.51 -4.42 -10.01
N ALA A 208 19.75 -4.86 -9.00
CA ALA A 208 18.42 -4.32 -8.69
C ALA A 208 18.19 -4.31 -7.18
N LEU A 209 17.68 -3.17 -6.67
CA LEU A 209 17.29 -2.97 -5.28
C LEU A 209 15.77 -2.78 -5.18
N LEU A 210 15.12 -3.69 -4.45
CA LEU A 210 13.68 -3.74 -4.24
C LEU A 210 13.40 -3.46 -2.76
N ILE A 211 12.83 -2.30 -2.45
CA ILE A 211 12.51 -1.92 -1.07
C ILE A 211 11.01 -1.76 -0.89
N ASP A 212 10.46 -2.60 -0.02
CA ASP A 212 9.04 -2.61 0.31
C ASP A 212 8.74 -1.68 1.50
N ASP A 213 7.57 -1.02 1.43
CA ASP A 213 7.01 -0.22 2.50
C ASP A 213 7.91 0.94 2.95
N ILE A 214 8.33 1.81 2.02
CA ILE A 214 9.27 2.91 2.30
C ILE A 214 8.75 3.95 3.30
N GLN A 215 7.44 3.98 3.59
CA GLN A 215 6.86 4.86 4.61
C GLN A 215 7.47 4.64 6.01
N PHE A 216 8.07 3.49 6.29
CA PHE A 216 8.76 3.22 7.55
C PHE A 216 10.11 3.92 7.70
N PHE A 217 10.62 4.60 6.67
CA PHE A 217 11.74 5.53 6.81
C PHE A 217 11.33 6.84 7.51
N ALA A 218 10.04 7.18 7.53
CA ALA A 218 9.53 8.43 8.11
C ALA A 218 10.02 8.64 9.55
N GLY A 219 10.55 9.85 9.83
CA GLY A 219 11.07 10.20 11.15
C GLY A 219 12.43 9.59 11.52
N LYS A 220 13.10 8.86 10.61
CA LYS A 220 14.41 8.22 10.84
C LYS A 220 15.49 8.93 10.03
N GLU A 221 15.82 10.17 10.38
CA GLU A 221 16.68 11.08 9.60
C GLU A 221 17.99 10.44 9.16
N ARG A 222 18.76 9.84 10.09
CA ARG A 222 20.05 9.20 9.78
C ARG A 222 19.90 8.05 8.77
N SER A 223 18.82 7.28 8.86
CA SER A 223 18.55 6.20 7.93
C SER A 223 18.13 6.72 6.56
N GLN A 224 17.41 7.82 6.51
CA GLN A 224 17.05 8.50 5.28
C GLN A 224 18.29 9.06 4.58
N GLU A 225 19.24 9.64 5.33
CA GLU A 225 20.50 10.14 4.79
C GLU A 225 21.33 9.05 4.13
N GLU A 226 21.57 7.93 4.83
CA GLU A 226 22.32 6.80 4.26
C GLU A 226 21.60 6.15 3.09
N PHE A 227 20.27 6.05 3.17
CA PHE A 227 19.46 5.58 2.05
C PHE A 227 19.58 6.50 0.84
N PHE A 228 19.53 7.81 1.04
CA PHE A 228 19.71 8.81 -0.03
C PHE A 228 21.04 8.64 -0.76
N HIS A 229 22.15 8.46 -0.04
CA HIS A 229 23.45 8.23 -0.65
C HIS A 229 23.52 6.90 -1.41
N THR A 230 22.94 5.84 -0.87
CA THR A 230 22.87 4.54 -1.54
C THR A 230 22.01 4.62 -2.80
N PHE A 231 20.86 5.28 -2.70
CA PHE A 231 19.91 5.50 -3.79
C PHE A 231 20.58 6.26 -4.97
N ASN A 232 21.26 7.38 -4.68
CA ASN A 232 21.93 8.14 -5.72
C ASN A 232 23.05 7.33 -6.39
N ALA A 233 23.86 6.60 -5.63
CA ALA A 233 24.93 5.77 -6.17
C ALA A 233 24.39 4.68 -7.12
N LEU A 234 23.22 4.08 -6.80
CA LEU A 234 22.55 3.11 -7.65
C LEU A 234 22.00 3.75 -8.94
N LEU A 235 21.38 4.92 -8.84
CA LEU A 235 20.88 5.65 -10.02
C LEU A 235 22.01 6.03 -10.97
N GLU A 236 23.11 6.58 -10.44
CA GLU A 236 24.29 6.98 -11.20
C GLU A 236 24.98 5.78 -11.87
N GLY A 237 24.95 4.62 -11.22
CA GLY A 237 25.47 3.36 -11.76
C GLY A 237 24.52 2.65 -12.73
N GLY A 238 23.31 3.18 -12.98
CA GLY A 238 22.33 2.55 -13.85
C GLY A 238 21.65 1.30 -13.29
N GLN A 239 21.79 1.03 -11.97
CA GLN A 239 21.11 -0.08 -11.32
C GLN A 239 19.62 0.24 -11.11
N GLN A 240 18.77 -0.78 -11.22
CA GLN A 240 17.33 -0.61 -11.08
C GLN A 240 16.92 -0.48 -9.61
N ILE A 241 16.07 0.52 -9.33
CA ILE A 241 15.43 0.69 -8.02
C ILE A 241 13.93 0.54 -8.17
N ILE A 242 13.33 -0.29 -7.32
CA ILE A 242 11.88 -0.46 -7.20
C ILE A 242 11.49 -0.19 -5.75
N LEU A 243 10.51 0.68 -5.55
CA LEU A 243 10.01 1.09 -4.24
C LEU A 243 8.51 0.85 -4.15
N THR A 244 8.03 0.43 -2.98
CA THR A 244 6.60 0.43 -2.70
C THR A 244 6.24 1.31 -1.51
N SER A 245 4.99 1.79 -1.46
CA SER A 245 4.43 2.53 -0.34
C SER A 245 2.92 2.31 -0.21
N ASP A 246 2.38 2.52 0.99
CA ASP A 246 0.94 2.54 1.22
C ASP A 246 0.24 3.80 0.68
N ARG A 247 1.02 4.87 0.37
CA ARG A 247 0.54 6.17 -0.10
C ARG A 247 1.53 6.84 -1.06
N TYR A 248 1.08 7.90 -1.70
CA TYR A 248 1.90 8.71 -2.61
C TYR A 248 3.11 9.31 -1.86
N HIS A 249 4.28 9.32 -2.49
CA HIS A 249 5.54 9.72 -1.82
C HIS A 249 5.50 11.14 -1.23
N LYS A 250 4.76 12.08 -1.84
CA LYS A 250 4.64 13.46 -1.31
C LYS A 250 3.77 13.53 -0.05
N GLU A 251 2.89 12.56 0.16
CA GLU A 251 1.99 12.48 1.32
C GLU A 251 2.62 11.81 2.54
N ILE A 252 3.84 11.29 2.40
CA ILE A 252 4.55 10.65 3.51
C ILE A 252 5.12 11.75 4.42
N ASN A 253 4.45 11.95 5.56
CA ASN A 253 4.93 12.87 6.59
C ASN A 253 6.19 12.32 7.25
N GLY A 254 7.19 13.19 7.51
CA GLY A 254 8.47 12.79 8.12
C GLY A 254 9.47 12.16 7.14
N LEU A 255 9.17 12.13 5.83
CA LEU A 255 10.12 11.81 4.80
C LEU A 255 10.76 13.11 4.28
N GLU A 256 12.10 13.13 4.12
CA GLU A 256 12.85 14.28 3.65
C GLU A 256 12.47 14.66 2.21
N GLU A 257 12.39 15.96 1.93
CA GLU A 257 12.00 16.49 0.61
C GLU A 257 12.95 16.06 -0.51
N ARG A 258 14.24 15.89 -0.20
CA ARG A 258 15.22 15.38 -1.18
C ARG A 258 14.90 13.93 -1.62
N LEU A 259 14.45 13.07 -0.70
CA LEU A 259 14.00 11.71 -1.04
C LEU A 259 12.69 11.74 -1.83
N LYS A 260 11.70 12.54 -1.39
CA LYS A 260 10.43 12.72 -2.12
C LYS A 260 10.67 13.15 -3.56
N SER A 261 11.58 14.09 -3.79
CA SER A 261 11.96 14.55 -5.11
C SER A 261 12.57 13.43 -5.96
N ARG A 262 13.48 12.63 -5.36
CA ARG A 262 14.13 11.51 -6.07
C ARG A 262 13.17 10.37 -6.39
N PHE A 263 12.21 10.07 -5.52
CA PHE A 263 11.19 9.04 -5.78
C PHE A 263 10.29 9.42 -6.96
N GLY A 264 10.02 10.73 -7.14
CA GLY A 264 9.26 11.23 -8.28
C GLY A 264 10.05 11.40 -9.57
N TRP A 265 11.37 11.14 -9.59
CA TRP A 265 12.22 11.31 -10.77
C TRP A 265 11.88 10.30 -11.89
N GLY A 266 11.62 9.05 -11.53
CA GLY A 266 11.26 7.99 -12.45
C GLY A 266 9.75 7.92 -12.71
N LEU A 267 9.18 6.72 -12.64
CA LEU A 267 7.74 6.53 -12.83
C LEU A 267 7.06 6.20 -11.50
N THR A 268 6.04 6.97 -11.17
CA THR A 268 5.16 6.69 -10.02
C THR A 268 3.82 6.17 -10.52
N VAL A 269 3.42 4.99 -10.05
CA VAL A 269 2.18 4.32 -10.46
C VAL A 269 1.34 3.92 -9.25
N ALA A 270 0.02 4.12 -9.36
CA ALA A 270 -0.94 3.71 -8.37
C ALA A 270 -1.41 2.28 -8.61
N VAL A 271 -1.68 1.55 -7.53
CA VAL A 271 -2.48 0.32 -7.53
C VAL A 271 -3.74 0.61 -6.74
N GLU A 272 -4.87 0.58 -7.43
CA GLU A 272 -6.17 0.87 -6.84
C GLU A 272 -6.88 -0.42 -6.40
N PRO A 273 -7.92 -0.33 -5.54
CA PRO A 273 -8.76 -1.47 -5.19
C PRO A 273 -9.38 -2.11 -6.44
N PRO A 274 -9.34 -3.45 -6.56
CA PRO A 274 -9.85 -4.14 -7.73
C PRO A 274 -11.38 -4.06 -7.83
N GLU A 275 -11.90 -3.99 -9.06
CA GLU A 275 -13.31 -4.08 -9.36
C GLU A 275 -13.88 -5.47 -9.03
N LEU A 276 -15.20 -5.59 -9.04
CA LEU A 276 -15.92 -6.83 -8.67
C LEU A 276 -15.42 -8.04 -9.46
N GLU A 277 -15.34 -7.91 -10.77
CA GLU A 277 -14.93 -8.97 -11.69
C GLU A 277 -13.47 -9.37 -11.43
N THR A 278 -12.60 -8.40 -11.21
CA THR A 278 -11.19 -8.63 -10.89
C THR A 278 -11.05 -9.33 -9.54
N ARG A 279 -11.85 -8.96 -8.52
CA ARG A 279 -11.86 -9.65 -7.22
C ARG A 279 -12.27 -11.12 -7.36
N ALA A 280 -13.32 -11.41 -8.15
CA ALA A 280 -13.75 -12.78 -8.40
C ALA A 280 -12.67 -13.58 -9.14
N ALA A 281 -12.03 -12.99 -10.16
CA ALA A 281 -10.92 -13.61 -10.88
C ALA A 281 -9.73 -13.91 -9.97
N ILE A 282 -9.38 -13.00 -9.04
CA ILE A 282 -8.33 -13.22 -8.03
C ILE A 282 -8.67 -14.43 -7.15
N LEU A 283 -9.90 -14.51 -6.65
CA LEU A 283 -10.36 -15.64 -5.82
C LEU A 283 -10.25 -16.97 -6.58
N MET A 284 -10.70 -17.01 -7.84
CA MET A 284 -10.65 -18.20 -8.69
C MET A 284 -9.20 -18.62 -8.99
N ASN A 285 -8.33 -17.64 -9.33
CA ASN A 285 -6.91 -17.90 -9.56
C ASN A 285 -6.23 -18.47 -8.30
N LYS A 286 -6.47 -17.85 -7.13
CA LYS A 286 -5.91 -18.33 -5.86
C LYS A 286 -6.42 -19.70 -5.44
N ALA A 287 -7.67 -20.04 -5.72
CA ALA A 287 -8.22 -21.37 -5.50
C ALA A 287 -7.56 -22.41 -6.43
N ALA A 288 -7.37 -22.07 -7.70
CA ALA A 288 -6.71 -22.94 -8.69
C ALA A 288 -5.25 -23.26 -8.31
N LEU A 289 -4.50 -22.27 -7.78
CA LEU A 289 -3.11 -22.46 -7.31
C LEU A 289 -2.99 -23.50 -6.18
N VAL A 290 -4.06 -23.74 -5.41
CA VAL A 290 -4.11 -24.76 -4.37
C VAL A 290 -4.95 -26.01 -4.78
N ASN A 291 -5.22 -26.14 -6.08
CA ASN A 291 -5.99 -27.25 -6.69
C ASN A 291 -7.40 -27.40 -6.12
N VAL A 292 -8.06 -26.28 -5.77
CA VAL A 292 -9.45 -26.26 -5.30
C VAL A 292 -10.34 -25.65 -6.37
N SER A 293 -11.45 -26.37 -6.69
CA SER A 293 -12.47 -25.84 -7.60
C SER A 293 -13.36 -24.84 -6.86
N LEU A 294 -13.31 -23.57 -7.27
CA LEU A 294 -14.19 -22.52 -6.78
C LEU A 294 -15.18 -22.14 -7.91
N PRO A 295 -16.48 -22.44 -7.78
CA PRO A 295 -17.47 -22.03 -8.77
C PRO A 295 -17.54 -20.50 -8.95
N ASN A 296 -17.86 -20.05 -10.17
CA ASN A 296 -17.88 -18.64 -10.50
C ASN A 296 -18.92 -17.84 -9.68
N ASP A 297 -20.09 -18.42 -9.46
CA ASP A 297 -21.14 -17.83 -8.61
C ASP A 297 -20.70 -17.69 -7.15
N ALA A 298 -19.97 -18.69 -6.63
CA ALA A 298 -19.37 -18.65 -5.32
C ALA A 298 -18.28 -17.57 -5.22
N ALA A 299 -17.39 -17.46 -6.20
CA ALA A 299 -16.39 -16.41 -6.28
C ALA A 299 -17.02 -15.01 -6.35
N MET A 300 -18.02 -14.84 -7.19
CA MET A 300 -18.79 -13.59 -7.30
C MET A 300 -19.50 -13.23 -6.00
N PHE A 301 -20.09 -14.22 -5.30
CA PHE A 301 -20.73 -13.99 -4.01
C PHE A 301 -19.75 -13.47 -2.96
N ILE A 302 -18.56 -14.08 -2.84
CA ILE A 302 -17.52 -13.61 -1.92
C ILE A 302 -17.08 -12.19 -2.32
N ALA A 303 -16.78 -11.96 -3.61
CA ALA A 303 -16.31 -10.68 -4.13
C ALA A 303 -17.32 -9.54 -3.95
N GLN A 304 -18.63 -9.82 -4.02
CA GLN A 304 -19.68 -8.84 -3.75
C GLN A 304 -19.75 -8.43 -2.28
N ARG A 305 -19.60 -9.42 -1.39
CA ARG A 305 -19.70 -9.20 0.06
C ARG A 305 -18.43 -8.58 0.63
N LEU A 306 -17.25 -9.01 0.17
CA LEU A 306 -15.96 -8.51 0.63
C LEU A 306 -15.42 -7.49 -0.38
N ARG A 307 -15.59 -6.19 -0.08
CA ARG A 307 -15.14 -5.08 -0.92
C ARG A 307 -13.77 -4.54 -0.53
N SER A 308 -13.14 -5.17 0.44
CA SER A 308 -11.86 -4.79 1.01
C SER A 308 -10.67 -5.14 0.09
N ASN A 309 -9.50 -5.24 0.65
CA ASN A 309 -8.25 -5.51 -0.07
C ASN A 309 -8.11 -6.99 -0.44
N VAL A 310 -7.17 -7.29 -1.35
CA VAL A 310 -6.89 -8.66 -1.82
C VAL A 310 -6.44 -9.59 -0.69
N ARG A 311 -5.72 -9.06 0.31
CA ARG A 311 -5.27 -9.85 1.48
C ARG A 311 -6.44 -10.40 2.29
N GLU A 312 -7.50 -9.62 2.45
CA GLU A 312 -8.72 -10.07 3.12
C GLU A 312 -9.52 -11.07 2.28
N LEU A 313 -9.57 -10.87 0.95
CA LEU A 313 -10.15 -11.86 0.03
C LEU A 313 -9.44 -13.21 0.12
N GLU A 314 -8.09 -13.21 0.14
CA GLU A 314 -7.29 -14.42 0.32
C GLU A 314 -7.53 -15.06 1.70
N GLY A 315 -7.66 -14.25 2.75
CA GLY A 315 -7.98 -14.73 4.09
C GLY A 315 -9.36 -15.41 4.16
N ALA A 316 -10.36 -14.81 3.52
CA ALA A 316 -11.71 -15.37 3.42
C ALA A 316 -11.71 -16.68 2.61
N LEU A 317 -11.03 -16.69 1.47
CA LEU A 317 -10.89 -17.91 0.65
C LEU A 317 -10.24 -19.06 1.43
N LYS A 318 -9.17 -18.79 2.18
CA LYS A 318 -8.51 -19.81 3.02
C LYS A 318 -9.47 -20.38 4.07
N ARG A 319 -10.33 -19.56 4.69
CA ARG A 319 -11.36 -20.03 5.64
C ARG A 319 -12.40 -20.92 4.95
N VAL A 320 -12.87 -20.53 3.76
CA VAL A 320 -13.84 -21.31 2.98
C VAL A 320 -13.24 -22.67 2.60
N ILE A 321 -12.00 -22.69 2.09
CA ILE A 321 -11.29 -23.93 1.71
C ILE A 321 -11.11 -24.84 2.93
N ALA A 322 -10.69 -24.30 4.06
CA ALA A 322 -10.51 -25.07 5.30
C ALA A 322 -11.85 -25.67 5.78
N HIS A 323 -12.94 -24.89 5.72
CA HIS A 323 -14.26 -25.33 6.12
C HIS A 323 -14.81 -26.44 5.19
N ALA A 324 -14.64 -26.26 3.87
CA ALA A 324 -15.01 -27.27 2.86
C ALA A 324 -14.24 -28.58 3.04
N SER A 325 -12.94 -28.47 3.28
CA SER A 325 -12.07 -29.63 3.55
C SER A 325 -12.45 -30.37 4.84
N PHE A 326 -12.80 -29.62 5.90
CA PHE A 326 -13.23 -30.21 7.18
C PHE A 326 -14.57 -30.95 7.07
N LYS A 327 -15.52 -30.41 6.31
CA LYS A 327 -16.83 -31.05 6.07
C LYS A 327 -16.78 -32.15 5.00
N GLY A 328 -15.78 -32.17 4.15
CA GLY A 328 -15.72 -33.05 2.99
C GLY A 328 -16.74 -32.69 1.90
N GLU A 329 -17.17 -31.41 1.83
CA GLU A 329 -18.17 -30.91 0.92
C GLU A 329 -17.56 -30.01 -0.15
N ALA A 330 -18.21 -29.96 -1.32
CA ALA A 330 -17.86 -29.00 -2.35
C ALA A 330 -18.21 -27.56 -1.91
N ILE A 331 -17.44 -26.57 -2.41
CA ILE A 331 -17.71 -25.16 -2.10
C ILE A 331 -19.02 -24.74 -2.75
N SER A 332 -19.97 -24.34 -1.92
CA SER A 332 -21.29 -23.78 -2.29
C SER A 332 -21.52 -22.44 -1.60
N ILE A 333 -22.49 -21.66 -2.07
CA ILE A 333 -22.85 -20.37 -1.46
C ILE A 333 -23.26 -20.55 0.01
N ASP A 334 -23.94 -21.64 0.35
CA ASP A 334 -24.40 -21.87 1.72
C ASP A 334 -23.23 -22.25 2.64
N LEU A 335 -22.28 -23.05 2.17
CA LEU A 335 -21.04 -23.32 2.86
C LEU A 335 -20.24 -22.03 3.10
N ILE A 336 -20.17 -21.13 2.11
CA ILE A 336 -19.50 -19.82 2.24
C ILE A 336 -20.17 -18.96 3.31
N LYS A 337 -21.52 -18.89 3.32
CA LYS A 337 -22.27 -18.13 4.35
C LYS A 337 -21.96 -18.64 5.76
N GLU A 338 -21.85 -19.96 5.92
CA GLU A 338 -21.50 -20.58 7.18
C GLU A 338 -20.05 -20.29 7.59
N ALA A 339 -19.08 -20.54 6.69
CA ALA A 339 -17.67 -20.35 6.92
C ALA A 339 -17.28 -18.89 7.22
N LEU A 340 -17.98 -17.92 6.62
CA LEU A 340 -17.71 -16.49 6.73
C LEU A 340 -18.74 -15.72 7.54
N ARG A 341 -19.65 -16.41 8.27
CA ARG A 341 -20.74 -15.80 9.02
C ARG A 341 -20.29 -14.65 9.93
N ASP A 342 -19.22 -14.88 10.69
CA ASP A 342 -18.71 -13.89 11.65
C ASP A 342 -18.10 -12.68 10.93
N LEU A 343 -17.43 -12.91 9.79
CA LEU A 343 -16.84 -11.86 8.98
C LEU A 343 -17.92 -10.96 8.35
N PHE A 344 -18.99 -11.58 7.82
CA PHE A 344 -20.12 -10.83 7.27
C PHE A 344 -20.89 -10.08 8.35
N ALA A 345 -21.10 -10.68 9.52
CA ALA A 345 -21.75 -10.02 10.66
C ALA A 345 -20.94 -8.82 11.18
N LEU A 346 -19.61 -8.89 11.14
CA LEU A 346 -18.74 -7.78 11.49
C LEU A 346 -18.87 -6.64 10.47
N GLN A 347 -18.85 -6.94 9.19
CA GLN A 347 -19.02 -5.94 8.12
C GLN A 347 -20.41 -5.29 8.17
N ASP A 348 -21.46 -6.08 8.36
CA ASP A 348 -22.83 -5.55 8.49
C ASP A 348 -22.97 -4.60 9.71
N LYS A 349 -22.16 -4.79 10.77
CA LYS A 349 -22.10 -3.86 11.91
C LYS A 349 -21.31 -2.59 11.61
N LEU A 350 -20.26 -2.66 10.83
CA LEU A 350 -19.41 -1.51 10.49
C LEU A 350 -20.08 -0.56 9.51
N VAL A 351 -20.90 -1.08 8.59
CA VAL A 351 -21.55 -0.31 7.52
C VAL A 351 -23.03 -0.08 7.86
N THR A 352 -23.29 0.76 8.87
CA THR A 352 -24.64 1.24 9.19
C THR A 352 -24.94 2.58 8.52
N ILE A 353 -26.22 2.89 8.29
CA ILE A 353 -26.62 4.21 7.74
C ILE A 353 -26.09 5.34 8.64
N ASP A 354 -26.11 5.19 9.96
CA ASP A 354 -25.60 6.19 10.90
C ASP A 354 -24.09 6.39 10.74
N ASN A 355 -23.32 5.31 10.58
CA ASN A 355 -21.88 5.40 10.34
C ASN A 355 -21.58 6.08 9.00
N ILE A 356 -22.31 5.75 7.95
CA ILE A 356 -22.19 6.41 6.63
C ILE A 356 -22.48 7.91 6.76
N GLN A 357 -23.53 8.29 7.45
CA GLN A 357 -23.89 9.69 7.65
C GLN A 357 -22.79 10.44 8.40
N ARG A 358 -22.24 9.86 9.46
CA ARG A 358 -21.17 10.44 10.27
C ARG A 358 -19.89 10.61 9.46
N THR A 359 -19.45 9.58 8.78
CA THR A 359 -18.22 9.60 7.96
C THR A 359 -18.33 10.65 6.83
N VAL A 360 -19.47 10.69 6.13
CA VAL A 360 -19.67 11.70 5.06
C VAL A 360 -19.77 13.11 5.64
N ALA A 361 -20.38 13.30 6.81
CA ALA A 361 -20.48 14.60 7.46
C ALA A 361 -19.10 15.10 7.88
N GLU A 362 -18.26 14.26 8.47
CA GLU A 362 -16.88 14.57 8.85
C GLU A 362 -16.01 14.89 7.63
N TYR A 363 -16.05 14.05 6.61
CA TYR A 363 -15.30 14.26 5.36
C TYR A 363 -15.66 15.58 4.68
N SER A 364 -16.96 15.88 4.61
CA SER A 364 -17.47 17.10 3.97
C SER A 364 -17.47 18.31 4.91
N LYS A 365 -16.99 18.19 6.15
CA LYS A 365 -16.94 19.22 7.19
C LYS A 365 -18.30 19.88 7.45
N ILE A 366 -19.38 19.10 7.46
CA ILE A 366 -20.74 19.56 7.78
C ILE A 366 -21.21 18.93 9.10
N LYS A 367 -22.17 19.58 9.77
CA LYS A 367 -22.76 19.02 11.01
C LYS A 367 -23.74 17.91 10.69
N MET A 368 -23.83 16.89 11.56
CA MET A 368 -24.86 15.83 11.43
C MET A 368 -26.28 16.40 11.38
N SER A 369 -26.58 17.45 12.14
CA SER A 369 -27.85 18.15 12.10
C SER A 369 -28.19 18.73 10.70
N ASP A 370 -27.17 19.17 9.96
CA ASP A 370 -27.33 19.65 8.58
C ASP A 370 -27.57 18.49 7.60
N MET A 371 -26.93 17.34 7.82
CA MET A 371 -27.14 16.12 7.04
C MET A 371 -28.62 15.70 7.04
N LEU A 372 -29.27 15.78 8.21
CA LEU A 372 -30.67 15.40 8.39
C LEU A 372 -31.65 16.56 8.09
N SER A 373 -31.18 17.81 8.00
CA SER A 373 -31.99 19.01 7.84
C SER A 373 -32.71 19.08 6.48
N LYS A 374 -33.74 19.94 6.41
CA LYS A 374 -34.45 20.25 5.14
C LYS A 374 -33.69 21.23 4.23
N ARG A 375 -32.48 21.67 4.63
CA ARG A 375 -31.68 22.60 3.83
C ARG A 375 -31.33 22.03 2.45
N ARG A 376 -31.39 22.89 1.42
CA ARG A 376 -31.18 22.53 0.01
C ARG A 376 -29.96 23.19 -0.63
N ASN A 377 -29.20 23.99 0.13
CA ASN A 377 -27.97 24.59 -0.39
C ASN A 377 -26.97 23.49 -0.81
N ARG A 378 -26.21 23.74 -1.87
CA ARG A 378 -25.34 22.75 -2.53
C ARG A 378 -24.30 22.14 -1.57
N SER A 379 -23.77 22.96 -0.64
CA SER A 379 -22.78 22.51 0.36
C SER A 379 -23.31 21.46 1.33
N VAL A 380 -24.63 21.36 1.54
CA VAL A 380 -25.28 20.35 2.40
C VAL A 380 -25.98 19.27 1.56
N ALA A 381 -26.60 19.69 0.45
CA ALA A 381 -27.37 18.76 -0.37
C ALA A 381 -26.48 17.73 -1.08
N ARG A 382 -25.28 18.15 -1.54
CA ARG A 382 -24.36 17.24 -2.23
C ARG A 382 -23.80 16.15 -1.32
N PRO A 383 -23.22 16.44 -0.14
CA PRO A 383 -22.82 15.39 0.81
C PRO A 383 -23.95 14.43 1.17
N ARG A 384 -25.15 14.95 1.40
CA ARG A 384 -26.33 14.15 1.68
C ARG A 384 -26.67 13.20 0.52
N GLN A 385 -26.59 13.67 -0.74
CA GLN A 385 -26.83 12.83 -1.91
C GLN A 385 -25.77 11.71 -2.02
N VAL A 386 -24.50 12.03 -1.74
CA VAL A 386 -23.41 11.05 -1.67
C VAL A 386 -23.70 10.01 -0.59
N ALA A 387 -24.05 10.44 0.63
CA ALA A 387 -24.35 9.54 1.74
C ALA A 387 -25.57 8.62 1.45
N MET A 388 -26.62 9.13 0.82
CA MET A 388 -27.76 8.30 0.38
C MET A 388 -27.36 7.27 -0.67
N CYS A 389 -26.48 7.65 -1.61
CA CYS A 389 -25.99 6.75 -2.64
C CYS A 389 -25.10 5.65 -2.02
N LEU A 390 -24.20 6.00 -1.10
CA LEU A 390 -23.38 5.06 -0.34
C LEU A 390 -24.23 4.12 0.52
N ALA A 391 -25.26 4.65 1.20
CA ALA A 391 -26.19 3.83 1.97
C ALA A 391 -26.90 2.77 1.11
N LYS A 392 -27.35 3.16 -0.09
CA LYS A 392 -27.94 2.23 -1.05
C LYS A 392 -26.95 1.18 -1.56
N GLU A 393 -25.70 1.58 -1.76
CA GLU A 393 -24.66 0.70 -2.32
C GLU A 393 -24.08 -0.25 -1.26
N LEU A 394 -23.90 0.23 -0.03
CA LEU A 394 -23.16 -0.48 1.02
C LEU A 394 -24.05 -1.24 2.00
N THR A 395 -25.36 -0.94 2.04
CA THR A 395 -26.30 -1.58 2.99
C THR A 395 -27.42 -2.30 2.25
N ASN A 396 -28.11 -3.20 2.96
CA ASN A 396 -29.26 -3.92 2.45
C ASN A 396 -30.60 -3.18 2.71
N HIS A 397 -30.53 -1.91 3.16
CA HIS A 397 -31.75 -1.13 3.44
C HIS A 397 -32.51 -0.75 2.18
N SER A 398 -33.82 -0.77 2.27
CA SER A 398 -34.70 -0.31 1.21
C SER A 398 -34.62 1.21 1.03
N LEU A 399 -35.01 1.69 -0.15
CA LEU A 399 -35.04 3.14 -0.42
C LEU A 399 -35.90 3.94 0.56
N PRO A 400 -37.09 3.45 1.00
CA PRO A 400 -37.88 4.09 2.06
C PRO A 400 -37.12 4.18 3.38
N GLU A 401 -36.53 3.09 3.87
CA GLU A 401 -35.72 3.07 5.13
C GLU A 401 -34.56 4.05 5.07
N ILE A 402 -33.85 4.10 3.93
CA ILE A 402 -32.80 5.09 3.72
C ILE A 402 -33.39 6.50 3.78
N GLY A 403 -34.52 6.75 3.12
CA GLY A 403 -35.20 8.04 3.15
C GLY A 403 -35.55 8.50 4.56
N ASP A 404 -36.12 7.60 5.35
CA ASP A 404 -36.48 7.85 6.74
C ASP A 404 -35.27 8.18 7.59
N ALA A 405 -34.18 7.44 7.46
CA ALA A 405 -32.91 7.68 8.16
C ALA A 405 -32.27 9.04 7.81
N PHE A 406 -32.55 9.61 6.63
CA PHE A 406 -32.07 10.92 6.22
C PHE A 406 -33.08 12.07 6.49
N GLY A 407 -33.89 11.95 7.54
CA GLY A 407 -34.82 12.99 8.01
C GLY A 407 -36.20 12.92 7.34
N GLY A 408 -36.70 11.72 7.16
CA GLY A 408 -38.08 11.44 6.63
C GLY A 408 -38.23 11.87 5.18
N ARG A 409 -37.27 11.48 4.32
CA ARG A 409 -37.31 11.78 2.88
C ARG A 409 -37.94 10.64 2.13
N ASP A 410 -38.73 11.02 1.12
CA ASP A 410 -39.34 10.05 0.23
C ASP A 410 -38.31 9.23 -0.57
N HIS A 411 -38.62 7.97 -0.86
CA HIS A 411 -37.77 7.05 -1.63
C HIS A 411 -37.40 7.60 -3.02
N THR A 412 -38.24 8.43 -3.62
CA THR A 412 -37.96 9.11 -4.90
C THR A 412 -36.81 10.11 -4.76
N THR A 413 -36.68 10.75 -3.60
CA THR A 413 -35.53 11.63 -3.29
C THR A 413 -34.23 10.85 -3.25
N VAL A 414 -34.24 9.67 -2.63
CA VAL A 414 -33.05 8.79 -2.58
C VAL A 414 -32.69 8.29 -3.98
N MET A 415 -33.70 7.86 -4.76
CA MET A 415 -33.47 7.40 -6.13
C MET A 415 -32.92 8.51 -7.02
N HIS A 416 -33.46 9.74 -6.91
CA HIS A 416 -32.96 10.91 -7.63
C HIS A 416 -31.53 11.27 -7.21
N ALA A 417 -31.21 11.20 -5.90
CA ALA A 417 -29.86 11.41 -5.39
C ALA A 417 -28.86 10.44 -6.02
N CYS A 418 -29.19 9.14 -6.06
CA CYS A 418 -28.33 8.12 -6.67
C CYS A 418 -28.11 8.35 -8.18
N LYS A 419 -29.17 8.68 -8.93
CA LYS A 419 -29.05 9.02 -10.37
C LYS A 419 -28.16 10.24 -10.58
N GLN A 420 -28.32 11.26 -9.75
CA GLN A 420 -27.54 12.51 -9.83
C GLN A 420 -26.05 12.27 -9.51
N ILE A 421 -25.75 11.49 -8.47
CA ILE A 421 -24.36 11.15 -8.12
C ILE A 421 -23.72 10.30 -9.22
N ALA A 422 -24.43 9.27 -9.73
CA ALA A 422 -23.92 8.45 -10.82
C ALA A 422 -23.54 9.29 -12.07
N LYS A 423 -24.38 10.28 -12.44
CA LYS A 423 -24.07 11.20 -13.53
C LYS A 423 -22.84 12.08 -13.23
N LEU A 424 -22.73 12.57 -12.01
CA LEU A 424 -21.64 13.48 -11.63
C LEU A 424 -20.30 12.76 -11.53
N ARG A 425 -20.27 11.52 -11.10
CA ARG A 425 -19.08 10.66 -11.09
C ARG A 425 -18.51 10.48 -12.50
N GLN A 426 -19.35 10.45 -13.52
CA GLN A 426 -18.92 10.38 -14.92
C GLN A 426 -18.39 11.72 -15.48
N THR A 427 -18.76 12.84 -14.88
CA THR A 427 -18.50 14.20 -15.43
C THR A 427 -17.55 15.04 -14.60
N SER A 428 -17.22 14.64 -13.37
CA SER A 428 -16.37 15.39 -12.44
C SER A 428 -15.42 14.44 -11.71
N ILE A 429 -14.13 14.62 -11.97
CA ILE A 429 -13.06 13.83 -11.36
C ILE A 429 -13.09 14.00 -9.83
N ASP A 430 -13.24 15.22 -9.33
CA ASP A 430 -13.29 15.51 -7.88
C ASP A 430 -14.38 14.70 -7.16
N ILE A 431 -15.57 14.59 -7.77
CA ILE A 431 -16.68 13.84 -7.16
C ILE A 431 -16.43 12.32 -7.20
N GLU A 432 -15.78 11.83 -8.24
CA GLU A 432 -15.37 10.42 -8.32
C GLU A 432 -14.31 10.11 -7.26
N GLU A 433 -13.31 10.97 -7.10
CA GLU A 433 -12.28 10.83 -6.07
C GLU A 433 -12.87 10.89 -4.65
N ASP A 434 -13.72 11.88 -4.36
CA ASP A 434 -14.41 11.98 -3.06
C ASP A 434 -15.25 10.73 -2.76
N TYR A 435 -15.97 10.24 -3.76
CA TYR A 435 -16.80 9.04 -3.62
C TYR A 435 -15.96 7.80 -3.32
N ASN A 436 -14.86 7.63 -4.04
CA ASN A 436 -13.94 6.51 -3.85
C ASN A 436 -13.19 6.59 -2.50
N ASN A 437 -12.82 7.78 -2.05
CA ASN A 437 -12.24 8.00 -0.73
C ASN A 437 -13.21 7.63 0.39
N LEU A 438 -14.48 8.03 0.26
CA LEU A 438 -15.53 7.69 1.22
C LEU A 438 -15.82 6.18 1.22
N LEU A 439 -15.85 5.54 0.05
CA LEU A 439 -15.95 4.08 -0.03
C LEU A 439 -14.81 3.37 0.72
N ARG A 440 -13.58 3.85 0.57
CA ARG A 440 -12.41 3.30 1.29
C ARG A 440 -12.57 3.47 2.80
N LEU A 441 -12.96 4.65 3.27
CA LEU A 441 -13.15 4.94 4.70
C LEU A 441 -14.27 4.11 5.34
N LEU A 442 -15.30 3.75 4.58
CA LEU A 442 -16.43 2.96 5.04
C LEU A 442 -16.21 1.45 4.91
N SER A 443 -15.20 1.01 4.15
CA SER A 443 -14.86 -0.40 3.93
C SER A 443 -13.62 -0.86 4.70
N SER A 444 -12.94 0.08 5.38
CA SER A 444 -11.80 -0.17 6.26
C SER A 444 -12.25 -0.30 7.71
#